data_430c485fa8d10310aa8b05acc05861a4
#
_entry.id   430c485fa8d10310aa8b05acc05861a4
#
_cell.length_a   1.000
_cell.length_b   1.000
_cell.length_c   1.000
_cell.angle_alpha   90.00
_cell.angle_beta   90.00
_cell.angle_gamma   90.00
#
_symmetry.space_group_name_H-M   'P 1'
#
loop_
_entity.id
_entity.type
_entity.pdbx_description
1 polymer ?
#
loop_
_entity_poly.entity_id
_entity_poly.type
_entity_poly.pdbx_seq_one_letter_code
_entity_poly.pdbx_strand_id
1 'polypeptide(L)' 'MSFQECTQTLRNTGVLRINASDFSLDELEAAAALAQAERARLIIYNLKGRTCADVGRIADAGGRQVTFGDIFLI' A
#
# COMPACT_ATOMS: atom_id res chain seq x y z
N MET A 1 -8.35 5.16 -10.40
CA MET A 1 -7.70 6.14 -9.51
C MET A 1 -6.23 6.22 -9.85
N SER A 2 -5.71 7.41 -10.05
CA SER A 2 -4.30 7.59 -10.35
C SER A 2 -3.47 7.55 -9.07
N PHE A 3 -2.17 7.34 -9.21
CA PHE A 3 -1.27 7.34 -8.06
C PHE A 3 -1.30 8.68 -7.34
N GLN A 4 -1.36 9.77 -8.09
CA GLN A 4 -1.44 11.11 -7.51
C GLN A 4 -2.69 11.30 -6.67
N GLU A 5 -3.81 10.81 -7.16
CA GLU A 5 -5.07 10.87 -6.41
C GLU A 5 -4.99 10.06 -5.13
N CYS A 6 -4.33 8.90 -5.19
CA CYS A 6 -4.13 8.07 -4.01
C CYS A 6 -3.32 8.80 -2.94
N THR A 7 -2.21 9.42 -3.33
CA THR A 7 -1.36 10.13 -2.37
C THR A 7 -2.09 11.33 -1.78
N GLN A 8 -2.87 12.04 -2.60
CA GLN A 8 -3.66 13.17 -2.14
C GLN A 8 -4.70 12.72 -1.10
N THR A 9 -5.43 11.66 -1.40
CA THR A 9 -6.43 11.11 -0.50
C THR A 9 -5.81 10.68 0.81
N LEU A 10 -4.66 10.02 0.75
CA LEU A 10 -3.96 9.56 1.93
C LEU A 10 -3.60 10.72 2.85
N ARG A 11 -3.11 11.81 2.28
CA ARG A 11 -2.76 13.01 3.04
C ARG A 11 -3.99 13.69 3.64
N ASN A 12 -5.08 13.74 2.90
CA ASN A 12 -6.27 14.47 3.32
C ASN A 12 -7.08 13.71 4.36
N THR A 13 -7.20 12.39 4.21
CA THR A 13 -8.07 11.60 5.09
C THR A 13 -7.32 10.78 6.12
N GLY A 14 -6.03 10.51 5.89
CA GLY A 14 -5.24 9.66 6.76
C GLY A 14 -5.50 8.18 6.61
N VAL A 15 -6.39 7.79 5.71
CA VAL A 15 -6.71 6.39 5.44
C VAL A 15 -6.95 6.22 3.94
N LEU A 16 -6.38 5.15 3.37
CA LEU A 16 -6.60 4.84 1.96
C LEU A 16 -6.62 3.34 1.76
N ARG A 17 -7.57 2.88 0.96
CA ARG A 17 -7.67 1.51 0.50
C ARG A 17 -7.35 1.47 -0.98
N ILE A 18 -6.39 0.64 -1.38
CA ILE A 18 -6.03 0.55 -2.80
C ILE A 18 -5.97 -0.90 -3.26
N ASN A 19 -6.25 -1.08 -4.54
CA ASN A 19 -6.18 -2.36 -5.21
C ASN A 19 -4.76 -2.52 -5.77
N ALA A 20 -4.04 -3.53 -5.29
CA ALA A 20 -2.65 -3.75 -5.70
C ALA A 20 -2.50 -4.01 -7.18
N SER A 21 -3.53 -4.54 -7.84
CA SER A 21 -3.45 -4.84 -9.27
C SER A 21 -3.47 -3.59 -10.15
N ASP A 22 -3.88 -2.45 -9.59
CA ASP A 22 -3.94 -1.19 -10.34
C ASP A 22 -2.61 -0.44 -10.34
N PHE A 23 -1.63 -0.90 -9.58
CA PHE A 23 -0.38 -0.19 -9.39
C PHE A 23 0.82 -1.12 -9.55
N SER A 24 1.94 -0.54 -9.94
CA SER A 24 3.21 -1.27 -10.00
C SER A 24 3.76 -1.45 -8.59
N LEU A 25 4.74 -2.35 -8.45
CA LEU A 25 5.40 -2.56 -7.18
C LEU A 25 6.05 -1.27 -6.67
N ASP A 26 6.69 -0.52 -7.56
CA ASP A 26 7.33 0.73 -7.19
C ASP A 26 6.32 1.75 -6.65
N GLU A 27 5.15 1.81 -7.27
CA GLU A 27 4.08 2.68 -6.81
C GLU A 27 3.54 2.25 -5.45
N LEU A 28 3.39 0.95 -5.24
CA LEU A 28 2.93 0.43 -3.95
C LEU A 28 3.94 0.73 -2.84
N GLU A 29 5.24 0.58 -3.13
CA GLU A 29 6.28 0.93 -2.18
C GLU A 29 6.27 2.43 -1.86
N ALA A 30 6.11 3.27 -2.88
CA ALA A 30 6.06 4.72 -2.69
C ALA A 30 4.85 5.12 -1.84
N ALA A 31 3.70 4.51 -2.09
CA ALA A 31 2.50 4.76 -1.30
C ALA A 31 2.70 4.33 0.16
N ALA A 32 3.33 3.18 0.37
CA ALA A 32 3.61 2.67 1.70
C ALA A 32 4.57 3.60 2.45
N ALA A 33 5.62 4.07 1.79
CA ALA A 33 6.57 5.00 2.39
C ALA A 33 5.89 6.32 2.76
N LEU A 34 5.00 6.79 1.89
CA LEU A 34 4.24 8.00 2.17
C LEU A 34 3.33 7.81 3.37
N ALA A 35 2.66 6.67 3.46
CA ALA A 35 1.79 6.38 4.60
C ALA A 35 2.59 6.41 5.91
N GLN A 36 3.79 5.87 5.90
CA GLN A 36 4.66 5.90 7.07
C GLN A 36 5.06 7.32 7.42
N ALA A 37 5.45 8.11 6.42
CA ALA A 37 5.88 9.48 6.63
C ALA A 37 4.76 10.37 7.17
N GLU A 38 3.54 10.17 6.67
CA GLU A 38 2.37 10.96 7.06
C GLU A 38 1.63 10.36 8.27
N ARG A 39 2.09 9.23 8.78
CA ARG A 39 1.41 8.48 9.84
C ARG A 39 -0.03 8.16 9.48
N ALA A 40 -0.26 7.89 8.22
CA ALA A 40 -1.56 7.53 7.70
C ALA A 40 -1.68 6.00 7.61
N ARG A 41 -2.89 5.51 7.43
CA ARG A 41 -3.14 4.08 7.29
C ARG A 41 -3.35 3.74 5.83
N LEU A 42 -2.60 2.77 5.34
CA LEU A 42 -2.75 2.29 3.98
C LEU A 42 -3.20 0.83 4.03
N ILE A 43 -4.31 0.54 3.36
CA ILE A 43 -4.84 -0.82 3.25
C ILE A 43 -4.70 -1.25 1.80
N ILE A 44 -3.96 -2.32 1.57
CA ILE A 44 -3.72 -2.83 0.22
C ILE A 44 -4.41 -4.18 0.10
N TYR A 45 -5.19 -4.35 -0.94
CA TYR A 45 -5.90 -5.60 -1.19
C TYR A 45 -5.62 -6.06 -2.62
N ASN A 46 -6.06 -7.28 -2.93
CA ASN A 46 -5.89 -7.91 -4.24
C ASN A 46 -4.42 -8.13 -4.59
N LEU A 47 -3.71 -8.74 -3.66
CA LEU A 47 -2.28 -9.03 -3.81
C LEU A 47 -2.02 -10.35 -4.54
N LYS A 48 -3.04 -10.96 -5.11
CA LYS A 48 -2.93 -12.19 -5.84
C LYS A 48 -1.92 -12.02 -6.98
N GLY A 49 -0.98 -12.95 -7.08
CA GLY A 49 0.08 -12.88 -8.07
C GLY A 49 1.32 -12.14 -7.63
N ARG A 50 1.29 -11.48 -6.47
CA ARG A 50 2.49 -10.87 -5.91
C ARG A 50 3.27 -11.91 -5.12
N THR A 51 4.59 -11.82 -5.16
CA THR A 51 5.45 -12.74 -4.41
C THR A 51 5.57 -12.28 -2.97
N CYS A 52 6.02 -13.19 -2.10
CA CYS A 52 6.30 -12.84 -0.72
C CYS A 52 7.37 -11.74 -0.62
N ALA A 53 8.34 -11.76 -1.53
CA ALA A 53 9.37 -10.73 -1.57
C ALA A 53 8.78 -9.35 -1.88
N ASP A 54 7.83 -9.30 -2.82
CA ASP A 54 7.16 -8.05 -3.17
C ASP A 54 6.37 -7.51 -1.98
N VAL A 55 5.61 -8.37 -1.32
CA VAL A 55 4.83 -7.98 -0.14
C VAL A 55 5.77 -7.51 0.98
N GLY A 56 6.89 -8.20 1.16
CA GLY A 56 7.90 -7.82 2.15
C GLY A 56 8.48 -6.45 1.91
N ARG A 57 8.73 -6.10 0.64
CA ARG A 57 9.24 -4.76 0.29
C ARG A 57 8.24 -3.66 0.64
N ILE A 58 6.97 -3.90 0.35
CA ILE A 58 5.91 -2.95 0.68
C ILE A 58 5.79 -2.80 2.20
N ALA A 59 5.82 -3.92 2.92
CA ALA A 59 5.71 -3.91 4.37
C ALA A 59 6.89 -3.18 5.02
N ASP A 60 8.10 -3.38 4.49
CA ASP A 60 9.27 -2.68 5.00
C ASP A 60 9.18 -1.18 4.78
N ALA A 61 8.65 -0.75 3.63
CA ALA A 61 8.50 0.66 3.32
C ALA A 61 7.46 1.33 4.21
N GLY A 62 6.37 0.65 4.49
CA GLY A 62 5.24 1.22 5.24
C GLY A 62 5.24 0.95 6.72
N GLY A 63 5.98 -0.06 7.17
CA GLY A 63 6.01 -0.44 8.58
C GLY A 63 4.61 -0.77 9.09
N ARG A 64 4.26 -0.21 10.23
CA ARG A 64 2.96 -0.47 10.87
C ARG A 64 1.79 0.24 10.19
N GLN A 65 2.07 1.16 9.28
CA GLN A 65 1.02 1.94 8.63
C GLN A 65 0.33 1.18 7.51
N VAL A 66 0.92 0.09 7.03
CA VAL A 66 0.37 -0.69 5.93
C VAL A 66 -0.32 -1.93 6.47
N THR A 67 -1.55 -2.17 6.03
CA THR A 67 -2.32 -3.37 6.34
C THR A 67 -2.64 -4.07 5.02
N PHE A 68 -2.48 -5.37 4.99
CA PHE A 68 -2.79 -6.17 3.81
C PHE A 68 -4.15 -6.84 4.03
N GLY A 69 -5.13 -6.39 3.25
CA GLY A 69 -6.52 -6.76 3.50
C GLY A 69 -6.91 -8.17 3.07
N ASP A 70 -6.15 -8.77 2.15
CA ASP A 70 -6.51 -10.08 1.61
C ASP A 70 -5.31 -10.99 1.40
N ILE A 71 -4.34 -10.91 2.27
CA ILE A 71 -3.25 -11.88 2.24
C ILE A 71 -3.72 -13.18 2.82
N PHE A 72 -3.68 -14.20 2.00
CA PHE A 72 -3.95 -15.55 2.44
C PHE A 72 -2.62 -16.27 2.56
N LEU A 73 -2.16 -16.39 3.75
CA LEU A 73 -0.96 -17.16 4.03
C LEU A 73 -1.37 -18.62 4.11
N ILE A 74 -1.24 -19.24 3.00
CA ILE A 74 -1.55 -20.66 2.93
C ILE A 74 -0.25 -21.43 3.00
#